data_2d8e7a7c1aa50ca45c3ffeb5cfcb8797
#
_entry.id   2d8e7a7c1aa50ca45c3ffeb5cfcb8797
#
_cell.length_a   1.000
_cell.length_b   1.000
_cell.length_c   1.000
_cell.angle_alpha   90.00
_cell.angle_beta   90.00
_cell.angle_gamma   90.00
#
_symmetry.space_group_name_H-M   'P 1'
#
loop_
_entity.id
_entity.type
_entity.pdbx_description
1 polymer ?
#
loop_
_entity_poly.entity_id
_entity_poly.type
_entity_poly.pdbx_seq_one_letter_code
_entity_poly.pdbx_strand_id
1 'polypeptide(L)'
;MGVQPGVGLLDPGLGDDRVLLAAAPEDLRSDAGDVVVEMGSEDAPGDLEGGQEELAGRIAGLLDAHTLTVVLGGGHETAYASATGLVRSGRVAAGTRVGILNLDAHFDLREAPRPSSGTPFLQALRDAEGAEHQLSYAVVGISEANNTRALFDTARERGVTWVTDEQAQTADVTGVRRWVRSFINAVDVLYLTIDLDVLPAAVAPGV
;
A
#
# COMPACT_ATOMS: atom_id res chain seq x y z
N MET A 1 4.95 32.68 22.65
CA MET A 1 5.90 31.58 22.53
C MET A 1 5.60 30.89 21.20
N GLY A 2 6.40 31.19 20.16
CA GLY A 2 6.17 30.72 18.81
C GLY A 2 6.64 29.27 18.65
N VAL A 3 5.78 28.41 18.17
CA VAL A 3 6.14 27.06 17.72
C VAL A 3 6.90 27.21 16.39
N GLN A 4 8.16 26.81 16.36
CA GLN A 4 8.96 26.74 15.15
C GLN A 4 8.39 25.65 14.24
N PRO A 5 8.19 25.88 12.93
CA PRO A 5 7.81 24.84 11.99
C PRO A 5 8.96 23.83 11.86
N GLY A 6 8.65 22.56 12.07
CA GLY A 6 9.61 21.47 11.88
C GLY A 6 10.16 21.47 10.44
N VAL A 7 11.49 21.52 10.33
CA VAL A 7 12.22 21.48 9.06
C VAL A 7 12.08 20.06 8.48
N GLY A 8 11.18 19.90 7.52
CA GLY A 8 11.14 18.70 6.69
C GLY A 8 12.45 18.64 5.86
N LEU A 9 13.18 17.54 6.00
CA LEU A 9 14.33 17.25 5.16
C LEU A 9 13.85 17.00 3.72
N LEU A 10 13.78 18.06 2.94
CA LEU A 10 13.61 17.99 1.49
C LEU A 10 14.97 17.70 0.87
N ASP A 11 15.10 16.53 0.23
CA ASP A 11 16.23 16.23 -0.63
C ASP A 11 16.06 17.04 -1.94
N PRO A 12 17.00 17.94 -2.30
CA PRO A 12 16.88 18.83 -3.46
C PRO A 12 16.88 18.12 -4.82
N GLY A 13 16.89 16.78 -4.86
CA GLY A 13 16.82 15.98 -6.08
C GLY A 13 15.45 15.42 -6.43
N LEU A 14 14.41 15.67 -5.62
CA LEU A 14 13.02 15.32 -5.95
C LEU A 14 12.33 16.58 -6.45
N GLY A 15 11.84 16.59 -7.70
CA GLY A 15 11.12 17.71 -8.27
C GLY A 15 9.97 18.18 -7.36
N ASP A 16 9.66 19.48 -7.43
CA ASP A 16 8.83 20.27 -6.51
C ASP A 16 7.37 19.80 -6.29
N ASP A 17 6.90 18.75 -6.95
CA ASP A 17 5.48 18.38 -6.98
C ASP A 17 5.08 17.29 -5.96
N ARG A 18 5.98 16.87 -5.04
CA ARG A 18 5.70 15.82 -4.07
C ARG A 18 5.51 16.39 -2.66
N VAL A 19 4.31 16.87 -2.39
CA VAL A 19 3.92 17.33 -1.05
C VAL A 19 3.67 16.11 -0.15
N LEU A 20 4.41 16.01 0.95
CA LEU A 20 4.09 15.08 2.03
C LEU A 20 2.83 15.58 2.75
N LEU A 21 1.84 14.71 2.92
CA LEU A 21 0.55 15.02 3.57
C LEU A 21 0.71 15.69 4.95
N ALA A 22 1.75 15.29 5.70
CA ALA A 22 2.04 15.86 7.02
C ALA A 22 2.37 17.36 6.98
N ALA A 23 2.76 17.89 5.82
CA ALA A 23 3.08 19.32 5.63
C ALA A 23 1.93 20.13 4.99
N ALA A 24 0.82 19.48 4.60
CA ALA A 24 -0.31 20.20 4.02
C ALA A 24 -1.00 21.06 5.10
N PRO A 25 -1.32 22.33 4.83
CA PRO A 25 -2.15 23.15 5.69
C PRO A 25 -3.47 22.46 6.05
N GLU A 26 -4.01 22.72 7.25
CA GLU A 26 -5.26 22.06 7.72
C GLU A 26 -6.45 22.35 6.80
N ASP A 27 -6.50 23.53 6.18
CA ASP A 27 -7.52 23.95 5.24
C ASP A 27 -7.50 23.18 3.90
N LEU A 28 -6.42 22.43 3.62
CA LEU A 28 -6.29 21.57 2.44
C LEU A 28 -6.59 20.09 2.75
N ARG A 29 -7.02 19.77 3.96
CA ARG A 29 -7.39 18.42 4.38
C ARG A 29 -8.90 18.34 4.56
N SER A 30 -9.46 17.22 4.15
CA SER A 30 -10.87 16.91 4.40
C SER A 30 -11.01 15.46 4.86
N ASP A 31 -11.89 15.26 5.81
CA ASP A 31 -12.33 13.93 6.23
C ASP A 31 -13.46 13.49 5.30
N ALA A 32 -13.27 12.35 4.65
CA ALA A 32 -14.23 11.77 3.71
C ALA A 32 -15.21 10.78 4.38
N GLY A 33 -15.09 10.60 5.70
CA GLY A 33 -15.90 9.66 6.48
C GLY A 33 -15.44 8.21 6.35
N ASP A 34 -16.15 7.33 7.03
CA ASP A 34 -15.82 5.92 7.20
C ASP A 34 -16.56 5.02 6.21
N VAL A 35 -15.95 3.88 5.89
CA VAL A 35 -16.61 2.70 5.34
C VAL A 35 -16.64 1.65 6.45
N VAL A 36 -17.81 1.22 6.84
CA VAL A 36 -17.98 0.25 7.92
C VAL A 36 -18.37 -1.10 7.33
N VAL A 37 -17.57 -2.11 7.65
CA VAL A 37 -17.85 -3.51 7.28
C VAL A 37 -18.26 -4.27 8.52
N GLU A 38 -19.45 -4.86 8.51
CA GLU A 38 -19.86 -5.72 9.60
C GLU A 38 -19.06 -7.02 9.59
N MET A 39 -18.37 -7.26 10.70
CA MET A 39 -17.67 -8.52 10.90
C MET A 39 -18.69 -9.63 11.10
N GLY A 40 -18.60 -10.67 10.30
CA GLY A 40 -19.46 -11.83 10.43
C GLY A 40 -19.21 -12.62 11.71
N SER A 41 -20.14 -13.55 12.01
CA SER A 41 -19.99 -14.58 13.03
C SER A 41 -19.74 -15.95 12.39
N GLU A 42 -19.55 -16.99 13.21
CA GLU A 42 -19.44 -18.38 12.69
C GLU A 42 -20.69 -18.78 11.87
N ASP A 43 -21.87 -18.26 12.23
CA ASP A 43 -23.17 -18.58 11.61
C ASP A 43 -23.58 -17.60 10.49
N ALA A 44 -22.97 -16.41 10.43
CA ALA A 44 -23.28 -15.37 9.45
C ALA A 44 -21.99 -14.66 9.01
N PRO A 45 -21.40 -15.05 7.87
CA PRO A 45 -20.19 -14.40 7.37
C PRO A 45 -20.45 -12.92 7.09
N GLY A 46 -19.47 -12.07 7.46
CA GLY A 46 -19.50 -10.65 7.10
C GLY A 46 -19.40 -10.44 5.60
N ASP A 47 -19.69 -9.24 5.15
CA ASP A 47 -19.64 -8.82 3.74
C ASP A 47 -18.37 -8.02 3.47
N LEU A 48 -17.22 -8.69 3.53
CA LEU A 48 -15.93 -8.05 3.25
C LEU A 48 -15.84 -7.57 1.80
N GLU A 49 -16.30 -8.40 0.86
CA GLU A 49 -16.25 -8.06 -0.56
C GLU A 49 -17.12 -6.85 -0.90
N GLY A 50 -18.32 -6.74 -0.31
CA GLY A 50 -19.16 -5.55 -0.43
C GLY A 50 -18.51 -4.30 0.16
N GLY A 51 -17.89 -4.43 1.31
CA GLY A 51 -17.13 -3.33 1.92
C GLY A 51 -15.92 -2.90 1.10
N GLN A 52 -15.19 -3.85 0.52
CA GLN A 52 -14.08 -3.55 -0.40
C GLN A 52 -14.55 -2.84 -1.67
N GLU A 53 -15.70 -3.23 -2.23
CA GLU A 53 -16.29 -2.58 -3.40
C GLU A 53 -16.74 -1.15 -3.10
N GLU A 54 -17.41 -0.92 -1.96
CA GLU A 54 -17.78 0.43 -1.51
C GLU A 54 -16.56 1.31 -1.32
N LEU A 55 -15.54 0.80 -0.61
CA LEU A 55 -14.29 1.54 -0.37
C LEU A 55 -13.58 1.88 -1.68
N ALA A 56 -13.48 0.93 -2.60
CA ALA A 56 -12.87 1.15 -3.92
C ALA A 56 -13.59 2.25 -4.72
N GLY A 57 -14.92 2.24 -4.72
CA GLY A 57 -15.72 3.28 -5.37
C GLY A 57 -15.48 4.67 -4.76
N ARG A 58 -15.42 4.78 -3.43
CA ARG A 58 -15.11 6.04 -2.74
C ARG A 58 -13.70 6.54 -3.06
N ILE A 59 -12.71 5.66 -3.02
CA ILE A 59 -11.32 6.01 -3.33
C ILE A 59 -11.20 6.51 -4.77
N ALA A 60 -11.83 5.86 -5.74
CA ALA A 60 -11.82 6.32 -7.12
C ALA A 60 -12.36 7.74 -7.24
N GLY A 61 -13.52 8.03 -6.64
CA GLY A 61 -14.10 9.37 -6.64
C GLY A 61 -13.24 10.43 -5.95
N LEU A 62 -12.59 10.07 -4.83
CA LEU A 62 -11.67 10.96 -4.12
C LEU A 62 -10.41 11.25 -4.94
N LEU A 63 -9.83 10.26 -5.61
CA LEU A 63 -8.66 10.43 -6.47
C LEU A 63 -8.97 11.27 -7.71
N ASP A 64 -10.20 11.23 -8.22
CA ASP A 64 -10.63 12.07 -9.32
C ASP A 64 -10.83 13.54 -8.90
N ALA A 65 -11.25 13.75 -7.65
CA ALA A 65 -11.53 15.08 -7.11
C ALA A 65 -10.31 15.73 -6.43
N HIS A 66 -9.37 14.95 -5.91
CA HIS A 66 -8.27 15.40 -5.05
C HIS A 66 -6.92 14.86 -5.51
N THR A 67 -5.84 15.54 -5.10
CA THR A 67 -4.47 15.19 -5.50
C THR A 67 -3.99 13.91 -4.78
N LEU A 68 -4.37 13.71 -3.54
CA LEU A 68 -3.92 12.62 -2.70
C LEU A 68 -5.05 12.12 -1.80
N THR A 69 -5.20 10.82 -1.71
CA THR A 69 -6.13 10.15 -0.81
C THR A 69 -5.34 9.31 0.19
N VAL A 70 -5.66 9.40 1.47
CA VAL A 70 -5.11 8.56 2.54
C VAL A 70 -6.24 7.74 3.13
N VAL A 71 -6.03 6.43 3.21
CA VAL A 71 -6.92 5.49 3.84
C VAL A 71 -6.30 5.06 5.16
N LEU A 72 -7.03 5.20 6.25
CA LEU A 72 -6.68 4.65 7.55
C LEU A 72 -7.54 3.39 7.72
N GLY A 73 -6.93 2.25 7.51
CA GLY A 73 -7.63 1.00 7.46
C GLY A 73 -7.65 0.25 8.80
N GLY A 74 -8.45 -0.80 8.85
CA GLY A 74 -8.37 -1.86 9.85
C GLY A 74 -7.27 -2.85 9.48
N GLY A 75 -7.65 -4.05 8.99
CA GLY A 75 -6.70 -5.02 8.47
C GLY A 75 -6.22 -4.70 7.04
N HIS A 76 -5.18 -5.40 6.62
CA HIS A 76 -4.54 -5.14 5.31
C HIS A 76 -5.41 -5.53 4.10
N GLU A 77 -6.55 -6.19 4.31
CA GLU A 77 -7.57 -6.42 3.27
C GLU A 77 -8.07 -5.11 2.62
N THR A 78 -7.93 -3.96 3.30
CA THR A 78 -8.25 -2.63 2.75
C THR A 78 -7.32 -2.23 1.60
N ALA A 79 -6.14 -2.83 1.51
CA ALA A 79 -5.18 -2.57 0.43
C ALA A 79 -5.69 -3.02 -0.94
N TYR A 80 -6.46 -4.12 -1.01
CA TYR A 80 -7.09 -4.53 -2.26
C TYR A 80 -8.09 -3.49 -2.77
N ALA A 81 -8.96 -3.00 -1.87
CA ALA A 81 -9.91 -1.94 -2.22
C ALA A 81 -9.20 -0.65 -2.66
N SER A 82 -8.09 -0.30 -1.99
CA SER A 82 -7.29 0.88 -2.33
C SER A 82 -6.64 0.77 -3.72
N ALA A 83 -6.06 -0.39 -4.03
CA ALA A 83 -5.49 -0.65 -5.36
C ALA A 83 -6.58 -0.65 -6.45
N THR A 84 -7.72 -1.28 -6.18
CA THR A 84 -8.87 -1.33 -7.09
C THR A 84 -9.42 0.08 -7.34
N GLY A 85 -9.60 0.88 -6.30
CA GLY A 85 -10.05 2.27 -6.41
C GLY A 85 -9.10 3.15 -7.21
N LEU A 86 -7.79 2.97 -7.01
CA LEU A 86 -6.77 3.67 -7.81
C LEU A 86 -6.88 3.30 -9.29
N VAL A 87 -6.96 2.01 -9.61
CA VAL A 87 -7.05 1.54 -11.00
C VAL A 87 -8.34 2.01 -11.69
N ARG A 88 -9.44 2.14 -10.95
CA ARG A 88 -10.72 2.65 -11.46
C ARG A 88 -10.75 4.18 -11.62
N SER A 89 -9.85 4.90 -10.98
CA SER A 89 -9.79 6.36 -11.07
C SER A 89 -9.24 6.83 -12.42
N GLY A 90 -9.51 8.07 -12.78
CA GLY A 90 -8.93 8.73 -13.97
C GLY A 90 -7.40 8.91 -13.92
N ARG A 91 -6.75 8.49 -12.82
CA ARG A 91 -5.28 8.52 -12.67
C ARG A 91 -4.59 7.39 -13.44
N VAL A 92 -5.30 6.32 -13.75
CA VAL A 92 -4.77 5.14 -14.45
C VAL A 92 -5.44 5.01 -15.80
N ALA A 93 -4.66 5.21 -16.86
CA ALA A 93 -5.08 5.04 -18.24
C ALA A 93 -4.43 3.80 -18.85
N ALA A 94 -4.82 3.45 -20.07
CA ALA A 94 -4.17 2.39 -20.83
C ALA A 94 -2.66 2.66 -20.97
N GLY A 95 -1.84 1.66 -20.70
CA GLY A 95 -0.38 1.75 -20.71
C GLY A 95 0.25 2.34 -19.46
N THR A 96 -0.53 2.82 -18.48
CA THR A 96 0.00 3.34 -17.20
C THR A 96 0.74 2.24 -16.43
N ARG A 97 1.94 2.56 -15.94
CA ARG A 97 2.72 1.70 -15.05
C ARG A 97 2.35 2.04 -13.60
N VAL A 98 1.58 1.19 -12.98
CA VAL A 98 1.17 1.32 -11.57
C VAL A 98 2.16 0.55 -10.71
N GLY A 99 2.63 1.15 -9.63
CA GLY A 99 3.45 0.49 -8.61
C GLY A 99 2.74 0.44 -7.28
N ILE A 100 2.74 -0.73 -6.64
CA ILE A 100 2.40 -0.88 -5.23
C ILE A 100 3.71 -1.05 -4.46
N LEU A 101 4.01 -0.11 -3.55
CA LEU A 101 5.09 -0.22 -2.59
C LEU A 101 4.50 -0.49 -1.22
N ASN A 102 4.79 -1.68 -0.68
CA ASN A 102 4.33 -2.11 0.63
C ASN A 102 5.47 -2.08 1.65
N LEU A 103 5.25 -1.48 2.80
CA LEU A 103 6.11 -1.61 3.97
C LEU A 103 5.44 -2.62 4.90
N ASP A 104 5.99 -3.84 5.00
CA ASP A 104 5.30 -4.98 5.59
C ASP A 104 6.29 -6.10 5.93
N ALA A 105 6.03 -6.82 7.02
CA ALA A 105 6.74 -8.05 7.33
C ALA A 105 6.26 -9.25 6.50
N HIS A 106 5.11 -9.11 5.80
CA HIS A 106 4.48 -10.18 5.02
C HIS A 106 4.36 -9.81 3.54
N PHE A 107 4.26 -10.85 2.69
CA PHE A 107 3.97 -10.63 1.26
C PHE A 107 2.51 -10.37 0.95
N ASP A 108 1.60 -10.85 1.79
CA ASP A 108 0.15 -10.82 1.57
C ASP A 108 -0.28 -11.33 0.18
N LEU A 109 0.39 -12.42 -0.21
CA LEU A 109 0.19 -13.15 -1.46
C LEU A 109 -0.47 -14.52 -1.23
N ARG A 110 -1.22 -14.68 -0.12
CA ARG A 110 -1.88 -15.96 0.19
C ARG A 110 -2.99 -16.23 -0.81
N GLU A 111 -3.08 -17.49 -1.21
CA GLU A 111 -4.26 -18.01 -1.88
C GLU A 111 -5.25 -18.51 -0.83
N ALA A 112 -6.47 -18.00 -0.88
CA ALA A 112 -7.53 -18.39 0.04
C ALA A 112 -8.89 -18.37 -0.67
N PRO A 113 -9.85 -19.20 -0.22
CA PRO A 113 -11.19 -19.23 -0.80
C PRO A 113 -12.01 -17.96 -0.54
N ARG A 114 -11.59 -17.16 0.44
CA ARG A 114 -12.17 -15.86 0.77
C ARG A 114 -11.07 -14.83 0.99
N PRO A 115 -11.32 -13.56 0.63
CA PRO A 115 -10.41 -12.47 0.95
C PRO A 115 -10.10 -12.36 2.45
N SER A 116 -8.90 -11.93 2.76
CA SER A 116 -8.43 -11.66 4.13
C SER A 116 -7.28 -10.66 4.07
N SER A 117 -6.77 -10.24 5.23
CA SER A 117 -5.57 -9.38 5.31
C SER A 117 -4.34 -9.96 4.59
N GLY A 118 -4.23 -11.27 4.46
CA GLY A 118 -3.10 -11.93 3.79
C GLY A 118 -3.25 -12.16 2.28
N THR A 119 -4.31 -11.64 1.63
CA THR A 119 -4.61 -11.93 0.21
C THR A 119 -4.59 -10.74 -0.75
N PRO A 120 -4.53 -9.46 -0.32
CA PRO A 120 -4.88 -8.31 -1.15
C PRO A 120 -4.00 -8.18 -2.39
N PHE A 121 -2.72 -8.45 -2.28
CA PHE A 121 -1.82 -8.22 -3.41
C PHE A 121 -1.83 -9.35 -4.43
N LEU A 122 -2.14 -10.59 -4.01
CA LEU A 122 -2.40 -11.65 -4.98
C LEU A 122 -3.66 -11.37 -5.78
N GLN A 123 -4.72 -10.85 -5.14
CA GLN A 123 -5.95 -10.43 -5.82
C GLN A 123 -5.64 -9.31 -6.84
N ALA A 124 -4.97 -8.23 -6.40
CA ALA A 124 -4.63 -7.11 -7.27
C ALA A 124 -3.75 -7.52 -8.47
N LEU A 125 -2.76 -8.38 -8.25
CA LEU A 125 -1.91 -8.89 -9.32
C LEU A 125 -2.67 -9.77 -10.32
N ARG A 126 -3.64 -10.57 -9.85
CA ARG A 126 -4.51 -11.38 -10.72
C ARG A 126 -5.44 -10.50 -11.55
N ASP A 127 -6.03 -9.47 -10.95
CA ASP A 127 -6.91 -8.53 -11.66
C ASP A 127 -6.16 -7.74 -12.74
N ALA A 128 -4.86 -7.50 -12.53
CA ALA A 128 -4.02 -6.85 -13.53
C ALA A 128 -3.63 -7.76 -14.71
N GLU A 129 -3.84 -9.09 -14.62
CA GLU A 129 -3.58 -10.00 -15.72
C GLU A 129 -4.51 -9.71 -16.90
N GLY A 130 -3.94 -9.28 -18.00
CA GLY A 130 -4.72 -8.91 -19.20
C GLY A 130 -5.39 -7.54 -19.16
N ALA A 131 -5.15 -6.76 -18.11
CA ALA A 131 -5.58 -5.36 -18.03
C ALA A 131 -4.75 -4.48 -18.99
N GLU A 132 -5.28 -3.30 -19.32
CA GLU A 132 -4.60 -2.33 -20.19
C GLU A 132 -3.47 -1.57 -19.49
N HIS A 133 -3.37 -1.63 -18.16
CA HIS A 133 -2.30 -1.06 -17.34
C HIS A 133 -1.33 -2.15 -16.87
N GLN A 134 -0.13 -1.74 -16.49
CA GLN A 134 0.86 -2.63 -15.89
C GLN A 134 0.86 -2.46 -14.38
N LEU A 135 0.91 -3.56 -13.63
CA LEU A 135 1.02 -3.53 -12.17
C LEU A 135 2.33 -4.18 -11.73
N SER A 136 3.10 -3.44 -10.93
CA SER A 136 4.31 -3.92 -10.26
C SER A 136 4.12 -3.87 -8.76
N TYR A 137 4.60 -4.90 -8.06
CA TYR A 137 4.52 -4.99 -6.61
C TYR A 137 5.91 -5.12 -5.99
N ALA A 138 6.16 -4.32 -4.96
CA ALA A 138 7.43 -4.28 -4.23
C ALA A 138 7.18 -4.19 -2.73
N VAL A 139 7.98 -4.90 -1.92
CA VAL A 139 7.83 -4.95 -0.46
C VAL A 139 9.14 -4.63 0.22
N VAL A 140 9.09 -3.84 1.30
CA VAL A 140 10.22 -3.57 2.18
C VAL A 140 9.88 -4.05 3.59
N GLY A 141 10.73 -4.89 4.15
CA GLY A 141 10.59 -5.38 5.52
C GLY A 141 10.24 -6.86 5.65
N ILE A 142 10.26 -7.61 4.55
CA ILE A 142 9.90 -9.03 4.54
C ILE A 142 10.66 -9.81 5.61
N SER A 143 9.92 -10.38 6.55
CA SER A 143 10.46 -11.31 7.55
C SER A 143 10.51 -12.72 7.00
N GLU A 144 11.70 -13.29 6.84
CA GLU A 144 11.86 -14.66 6.33
C GLU A 144 11.20 -15.69 7.25
N ALA A 145 11.17 -15.43 8.56
CA ALA A 145 10.57 -16.34 9.54
C ALA A 145 9.03 -16.35 9.49
N ASN A 146 8.41 -15.25 9.05
CA ASN A 146 6.96 -15.07 9.04
C ASN A 146 6.32 -15.37 7.68
N ASN A 147 7.13 -15.70 6.66
CA ASN A 147 6.64 -16.05 5.33
C ASN A 147 6.98 -17.49 4.97
N THR A 148 6.01 -18.24 4.51
CA THR A 148 6.22 -19.60 4.07
C THR A 148 7.02 -19.65 2.75
N ARG A 149 7.69 -20.79 2.50
CA ARG A 149 8.36 -21.00 1.21
C ARG A 149 7.43 -20.80 0.01
N ALA A 150 6.19 -21.25 0.12
CA ALA A 150 5.19 -21.07 -0.95
C ALA A 150 4.94 -19.59 -1.28
N LEU A 151 4.95 -18.68 -0.29
CA LEU A 151 4.79 -17.25 -0.53
C LEU A 151 6.00 -16.66 -1.27
N PHE A 152 7.23 -17.11 -0.94
CA PHE A 152 8.42 -16.72 -1.69
C PHE A 152 8.40 -17.23 -3.14
N ASP A 153 7.89 -18.43 -3.36
CA ASP A 153 7.76 -18.99 -4.70
C ASP A 153 6.70 -18.22 -5.50
N THR A 154 5.53 -17.94 -4.91
CA THR A 154 4.50 -17.06 -5.50
C THR A 154 5.06 -15.66 -5.83
N ALA A 155 5.82 -15.06 -4.91
CA ALA A 155 6.42 -13.73 -5.13
C ALA A 155 7.37 -13.75 -6.36
N ARG A 156 8.20 -14.78 -6.52
CA ARG A 156 9.08 -14.94 -7.68
C ARG A 156 8.30 -15.14 -8.97
N GLU A 157 7.29 -16.01 -8.96
CA GLU A 157 6.43 -16.30 -10.11
C GLU A 157 5.69 -15.06 -10.60
N ARG A 158 5.29 -14.19 -9.67
CA ARG A 158 4.58 -12.93 -9.93
C ARG A 158 5.50 -11.74 -10.23
N GLY A 159 6.82 -11.94 -10.22
CA GLY A 159 7.78 -10.86 -10.46
C GLY A 159 7.83 -9.80 -9.35
N VAL A 160 7.37 -10.15 -8.14
CA VAL A 160 7.45 -9.28 -6.97
C VAL A 160 8.91 -9.09 -6.57
N THR A 161 9.27 -7.87 -6.20
CA THR A 161 10.60 -7.56 -5.69
C THR A 161 10.52 -7.19 -4.20
N TRP A 162 11.53 -7.53 -3.42
CA TRP A 162 11.51 -7.23 -1.99
C TRP A 162 12.88 -6.97 -1.38
N VAL A 163 12.84 -6.34 -0.22
CA VAL A 163 13.96 -6.18 0.71
C VAL A 163 13.55 -6.83 2.03
N THR A 164 14.41 -7.67 2.60
CA THR A 164 14.11 -8.31 3.89
C THR A 164 14.25 -7.32 5.05
N ASP A 165 13.68 -7.66 6.20
CA ASP A 165 13.82 -6.93 7.45
C ASP A 165 15.30 -6.79 7.87
N GLU A 166 16.10 -7.86 7.70
CA GLU A 166 17.55 -7.83 7.96
C GLU A 166 18.28 -6.84 7.03
N GLN A 167 17.89 -6.76 5.75
CA GLN A 167 18.45 -5.82 4.79
C GLN A 167 17.96 -4.37 5.02
N ALA A 168 16.75 -4.21 5.59
CA ALA A 168 16.13 -2.93 5.85
C ALA A 168 16.57 -2.27 7.17
N GLN A 169 17.55 -2.85 7.88
CA GLN A 169 18.07 -2.29 9.12
C GLN A 169 18.72 -0.92 8.95
N THR A 170 18.74 -0.14 10.03
CA THR A 170 19.29 1.20 10.09
C THR A 170 20.74 1.31 9.59
N ALA A 171 21.48 0.21 9.58
CA ALA A 171 22.87 0.16 9.10
C ALA A 171 23.00 0.39 7.57
N ASP A 172 21.97 0.07 6.77
CA ASP A 172 22.00 0.27 5.30
C ASP A 172 20.79 1.07 4.76
N VAL A 173 20.43 2.14 5.43
CA VAL A 173 19.37 3.06 4.96
C VAL A 173 19.64 3.59 3.55
N THR A 174 20.92 3.78 3.18
CA THR A 174 21.28 4.29 1.85
C THR A 174 20.99 3.28 0.74
N GLY A 175 21.25 2.00 0.96
CA GLY A 175 20.92 0.92 0.02
C GLY A 175 19.42 0.80 -0.18
N VAL A 176 18.64 0.75 0.90
CA VAL A 176 17.18 0.69 0.87
C VAL A 176 16.58 1.89 0.15
N ARG A 177 17.04 3.12 0.45
CA ARG A 177 16.58 4.35 -0.24
C ARG A 177 16.84 4.28 -1.74
N ARG A 178 18.00 3.79 -2.16
CA ARG A 178 18.34 3.64 -3.57
C ARG A 178 17.41 2.65 -4.25
N TRP A 179 17.13 1.51 -3.61
CA TRP A 179 16.24 0.49 -4.11
C TRP A 179 14.80 1.03 -4.25
N VAL A 180 14.27 1.68 -3.21
CA VAL A 180 12.94 2.31 -3.22
C VAL A 180 12.85 3.37 -4.33
N ARG A 181 13.85 4.25 -4.47
CA ARG A 181 13.88 5.24 -5.56
C ARG A 181 13.90 4.60 -6.94
N SER A 182 14.62 3.50 -7.11
CA SER A 182 14.63 2.77 -8.38
C SER A 182 13.24 2.25 -8.73
N PHE A 183 12.51 1.70 -7.76
CA PHE A 183 11.13 1.25 -7.94
C PHE A 183 10.20 2.41 -8.28
N ILE A 184 10.24 3.49 -7.49
CA ILE A 184 9.38 4.69 -7.71
C ILE A 184 9.62 5.28 -9.11
N ASN A 185 10.86 5.35 -9.56
CA ASN A 185 11.21 5.90 -10.88
C ASN A 185 10.78 5.00 -12.05
N ALA A 186 10.47 3.73 -11.80
CA ALA A 186 10.01 2.79 -12.81
C ALA A 186 8.50 2.83 -13.07
N VAL A 187 7.73 3.55 -12.27
CA VAL A 187 6.27 3.60 -12.33
C VAL A 187 5.77 5.03 -12.59
N ASP A 188 4.57 5.16 -13.13
CA ASP A 188 3.93 6.45 -13.41
C ASP A 188 3.01 6.87 -12.26
N VAL A 189 2.39 5.88 -11.59
CA VAL A 189 1.51 6.07 -10.45
C VAL A 189 1.95 5.14 -9.33
N LEU A 190 2.07 5.67 -8.12
CA LEU A 190 2.47 4.91 -6.94
C LEU A 190 1.33 4.82 -5.93
N TYR A 191 1.01 3.61 -5.50
CA TYR A 191 0.28 3.32 -4.28
C TYR A 191 1.27 2.90 -3.20
N LEU A 192 1.35 3.68 -2.12
CA LEU A 192 2.12 3.36 -0.93
C LEU A 192 1.16 2.80 0.13
N THR A 193 1.47 1.63 0.65
CA THR A 193 0.78 1.04 1.79
C THR A 193 1.76 0.68 2.90
N ILE A 194 1.32 0.77 4.13
CA ILE A 194 2.15 0.55 5.33
C ILE A 194 1.36 -0.33 6.28
N ASP A 195 1.81 -1.57 6.48
CA ASP A 195 1.39 -2.39 7.59
C ASP A 195 2.27 -2.09 8.81
N LEU A 196 1.66 -1.93 9.96
CA LEU A 196 2.40 -1.56 11.19
C LEU A 196 3.26 -2.71 11.72
N ASP A 197 3.03 -3.94 11.26
CA ASP A 197 3.82 -5.12 11.64
C ASP A 197 5.24 -5.12 11.03
N VAL A 198 5.51 -4.22 10.07
CA VAL A 198 6.88 -3.93 9.60
C VAL A 198 7.76 -3.34 10.69
N LEU A 199 7.14 -2.73 11.70
CA LEU A 199 7.85 -2.10 12.81
C LEU A 199 8.24 -3.15 13.87
N PRO A 200 9.39 -2.96 14.54
CA PRO A 200 9.73 -3.84 15.66
C PRO A 200 8.65 -3.84 16.74
N ALA A 201 8.39 -4.99 17.37
CA ALA A 201 7.41 -5.13 18.44
C ALA A 201 7.61 -4.14 19.63
N ALA A 202 8.83 -3.61 19.81
CA ALA A 202 9.10 -2.56 20.79
C ALA A 202 8.47 -1.19 20.43
N VAL A 203 8.13 -0.99 19.15
CA VAL A 203 7.53 0.25 18.62
C VAL A 203 6.04 0.06 18.40
N ALA A 204 5.64 -1.08 17.87
CA ALA A 204 4.24 -1.45 17.60
C ALA A 204 3.87 -2.77 18.32
N PRO A 205 3.73 -2.76 19.66
CA PRO A 205 3.37 -3.95 20.42
C PRO A 205 1.91 -4.33 20.13
N GLY A 206 1.67 -5.58 19.78
CA GLY A 206 0.33 -6.11 19.55
C GLY A 206 -0.16 -6.02 18.10
N VAL A 207 0.75 -5.78 17.20
CA VAL A 207 0.52 -5.88 15.75
C VAL A 207 1.15 -7.18 15.27
#